data_ceeb6ce666c7a9707cf28ea97f1494ae
#
_entry.id   ceeb6ce666c7a9707cf28ea97f1494ae
#
_cell.length_a   1.000
_cell.length_b   1.000
_cell.length_c   1.000
_cell.angle_alpha   90.00
_cell.angle_beta   90.00
_cell.angle_gamma   90.00
#
_symmetry.space_group_name_H-M   'P 1'
#
loop_
_entity.id
_entity.type
_entity.pdbx_description
1 polymer ?
#
loop_
_entity_poly.entity_id
_entity_poly.type
_entity_poly.pdbx_seq_one_letter_code
_entity_poly.pdbx_strand_id
1 'polypeptide(L)'
;MKPESLKHLQKMHSMCSEDMGYFKELIEAIIRIESETKTKSKFKIWDYVSDDYLRPAMCHVYHDNGFKVASDSHILVAVKEDYDPSLEGRLMLKNGTLAPENEYRYPKWRDVIPNTELMEMVSVKIDFDKLKGFEADFKAKMKAENRKYAITAVRVTENCWFKLEYLVKLATVMAHIGTDTLMVNADGRRAALASTDMGKALLMPTMGYEDAEFRYKL
;
A
#
# COMPACT_ATOMS: atom_id res chain seq x y z
N MET A 1 8.15 -15.65 -7.53
CA MET A 1 8.84 -16.90 -7.93
C MET A 1 9.66 -17.45 -6.77
N LYS A 2 9.76 -18.79 -6.60
CA LYS A 2 10.57 -19.40 -5.54
C LYS A 2 12.06 -19.09 -5.76
N PRO A 3 12.91 -18.95 -4.69
CA PRO A 3 14.34 -18.67 -4.83
C PRO A 3 15.10 -19.70 -5.70
N GLU A 4 14.64 -20.94 -5.68
CA GLU A 4 15.18 -22.03 -6.50
C GLU A 4 14.92 -21.81 -8.01
N SER A 5 13.76 -21.26 -8.36
CA SER A 5 13.40 -20.96 -9.75
C SER A 5 14.28 -19.85 -10.35
N LEU A 6 14.65 -18.83 -9.54
CA LEU A 6 15.56 -17.78 -9.99
C LEU A 6 16.98 -18.31 -10.21
N LYS A 7 17.48 -19.18 -9.31
CA LYS A 7 18.79 -19.85 -9.49
C LYS A 7 18.79 -20.72 -10.76
N HIS A 8 17.66 -21.37 -11.04
CA HIS A 8 17.51 -22.18 -12.24
C HIS A 8 17.56 -21.33 -13.51
N LEU A 9 16.86 -20.19 -13.54
CA LEU A 9 16.92 -19.24 -14.66
C LEU A 9 18.33 -18.67 -14.88
N GLN A 10 19.03 -18.31 -13.80
CA GLN A 10 20.42 -17.84 -13.88
C GLN A 10 21.35 -18.91 -14.45
N LYS A 11 21.14 -20.17 -14.07
CA LYS A 11 21.89 -21.29 -14.63
C LYS A 11 21.57 -21.49 -16.11
N MET A 12 20.30 -21.43 -16.51
CA MET A 12 19.89 -21.50 -17.92
C MET A 12 20.53 -20.40 -18.74
N HIS A 13 20.52 -19.17 -18.23
CA HIS A 13 21.16 -18.02 -18.90
C HIS A 13 22.66 -18.27 -19.17
N SER A 14 23.39 -18.79 -18.17
CA SER A 14 24.82 -19.11 -18.32
C SER A 14 25.12 -20.26 -19.30
N MET A 15 24.11 -21.06 -19.64
CA MET A 15 24.24 -22.20 -20.57
C MET A 15 23.80 -21.84 -22.00
N CYS A 16 23.21 -20.65 -22.23
CA CYS A 16 22.83 -20.23 -23.57
C CYS A 16 24.06 -19.96 -24.44
N SER A 17 24.12 -20.57 -25.63
CA SER A 17 25.11 -20.27 -26.66
C SER A 17 24.79 -18.93 -27.36
N GLU A 18 25.75 -18.40 -28.14
CA GLU A 18 25.55 -17.15 -28.91
C GLU A 18 24.42 -17.28 -29.93
N ASP A 19 24.18 -18.47 -30.47
CA ASP A 19 23.09 -18.75 -31.43
C ASP A 19 21.69 -18.70 -30.79
N MET A 20 21.60 -18.61 -29.45
CA MET A 20 20.34 -18.51 -28.70
C MET A 20 20.11 -17.11 -28.14
N GLY A 21 20.57 -16.05 -28.79
CA GLY A 21 20.54 -14.67 -28.32
C GLY A 21 19.15 -14.22 -27.82
N TYR A 22 18.09 -14.54 -28.56
CA TYR A 22 16.72 -14.20 -28.16
C TYR A 22 16.31 -14.82 -26.82
N PHE A 23 16.63 -16.10 -26.59
CA PHE A 23 16.33 -16.76 -25.32
C PHE A 23 17.14 -16.19 -24.17
N LYS A 24 18.37 -15.78 -24.43
CA LYS A 24 19.24 -15.15 -23.46
C LYS A 24 18.66 -13.79 -23.02
N GLU A 25 18.25 -12.94 -23.95
CA GLU A 25 17.60 -11.65 -23.67
C GLU A 25 16.30 -11.84 -22.90
N LEU A 26 15.48 -12.84 -23.25
CA LEU A 26 14.24 -13.14 -22.54
C LEU A 26 14.52 -13.57 -21.08
N ILE A 27 15.51 -14.43 -20.88
CA ILE A 27 15.92 -14.88 -19.53
C ILE A 27 16.47 -13.69 -18.72
N GLU A 28 17.28 -12.81 -19.33
CA GLU A 28 17.77 -11.59 -18.70
C GLU A 28 16.63 -10.66 -18.30
N ALA A 29 15.63 -10.46 -19.18
CA ALA A 29 14.45 -9.66 -18.88
C ALA A 29 13.65 -10.24 -17.70
N ILE A 30 13.45 -11.56 -17.66
CA ILE A 30 12.77 -12.24 -16.55
C ILE A 30 13.58 -12.12 -15.25
N ILE A 31 14.91 -12.32 -15.30
CA ILE A 31 15.79 -12.17 -14.14
C ILE A 31 15.73 -10.73 -13.61
N ARG A 32 15.73 -9.72 -14.51
CA ARG A 32 15.63 -8.31 -14.14
C ARG A 32 14.30 -8.00 -13.48
N ILE A 33 13.17 -8.39 -14.09
CA ILE A 33 11.83 -8.22 -13.53
C ILE A 33 11.74 -8.88 -12.14
N GLU A 34 12.24 -10.11 -11.98
CA GLU A 34 12.23 -10.80 -10.70
C GLU A 34 13.19 -10.20 -9.67
N SER A 35 14.31 -9.62 -10.08
CA SER A 35 15.24 -8.94 -9.16
C SER A 35 14.69 -7.56 -8.73
N GLU A 36 14.03 -6.85 -9.61
CA GLU A 36 13.34 -5.59 -9.31
C GLU A 36 12.14 -5.81 -8.38
N THR A 37 11.40 -6.93 -8.53
CA THR A 37 10.34 -7.34 -7.61
C THR A 37 10.87 -7.85 -6.26
N LYS A 38 12.15 -8.21 -6.17
CA LYS A 38 12.83 -8.67 -4.94
C LYS A 38 13.34 -7.59 -4.00
N THR A 39 13.11 -6.32 -4.24
CA THR A 39 13.02 -5.39 -3.11
C THR A 39 11.90 -5.93 -2.23
N LYS A 40 12.26 -6.68 -1.17
CA LYS A 40 11.32 -7.23 -0.20
C LYS A 40 10.36 -6.11 0.15
N SER A 41 9.16 -6.17 -0.41
CA SER A 41 8.11 -5.24 -0.03
C SER A 41 8.03 -5.32 1.48
N LYS A 42 8.25 -4.22 2.18
CA LYS A 42 8.08 -4.15 3.63
C LYS A 42 6.60 -4.26 4.00
N PHE A 43 5.75 -4.47 3.00
CA PHE A 43 4.33 -4.56 3.15
C PHE A 43 3.95 -5.77 4.02
N LYS A 44 3.16 -5.49 5.04
CA LYS A 44 2.48 -6.48 5.88
C LYS A 44 1.07 -5.97 6.08
N ILE A 45 0.08 -6.72 5.65
CA ILE A 45 -1.33 -6.31 5.74
C ILE A 45 -1.76 -5.99 7.19
N TRP A 46 -1.10 -6.63 8.16
CA TRP A 46 -1.35 -6.42 9.60
C TRP A 46 -0.95 -5.04 10.12
N ASP A 47 -0.17 -4.26 9.37
CA ASP A 47 0.20 -2.90 9.74
C ASP A 47 -0.90 -1.88 9.38
N TYR A 48 -2.02 -2.38 8.80
CA TYR A 48 -3.16 -1.59 8.31
C TYR A 48 -4.47 -1.92 9.01
N VAL A 49 -4.49 -2.82 9.98
CA VAL A 49 -5.65 -3.05 10.85
C VAL A 49 -5.73 -1.98 11.92
N SER A 50 -6.93 -1.78 12.48
CA SER A 50 -7.16 -0.84 13.58
C SER A 50 -6.70 -1.42 14.93
N ASP A 51 -6.25 -0.53 15.82
CA ASP A 51 -6.03 -0.84 17.23
C ASP A 51 -7.25 -0.43 18.09
N ASP A 52 -8.31 0.11 17.48
CA ASP A 52 -9.51 0.58 18.15
C ASP A 52 -10.46 -0.58 18.46
N TYR A 53 -10.46 -1.05 19.71
CA TYR A 53 -11.34 -2.11 20.18
C TYR A 53 -12.83 -1.77 20.16
N LEU A 54 -13.19 -0.52 19.97
CA LEU A 54 -14.58 -0.12 19.75
C LEU A 54 -15.06 -0.48 18.34
N ARG A 55 -14.12 -0.83 17.45
CA ARG A 55 -14.38 -1.29 16.08
C ARG A 55 -13.75 -2.67 15.85
N PRO A 56 -14.20 -3.70 16.58
CA PRO A 56 -13.50 -4.99 16.62
C PRO A 56 -13.34 -5.65 15.25
N ALA A 57 -14.30 -5.49 14.33
CA ALA A 57 -14.17 -6.00 12.97
C ALA A 57 -12.92 -5.46 12.26
N MET A 58 -12.55 -4.18 12.47
CA MET A 58 -11.41 -3.54 11.83
C MET A 58 -10.06 -3.91 12.46
N CYS A 59 -10.06 -4.57 13.62
CA CYS A 59 -8.85 -5.14 14.23
C CYS A 59 -8.41 -6.44 13.53
N HIS A 60 -9.15 -6.88 12.52
CA HIS A 60 -8.93 -8.13 11.78
C HIS A 60 -8.60 -7.85 10.32
N VAL A 61 -7.95 -8.80 9.67
CA VAL A 61 -7.91 -8.91 8.22
C VAL A 61 -9.16 -9.66 7.77
N TYR A 62 -9.89 -9.08 6.85
CA TYR A 62 -11.10 -9.65 6.26
C TYR A 62 -10.79 -10.30 4.92
N HIS A 63 -11.26 -11.52 4.72
CA HIS A 63 -11.14 -12.26 3.46
C HIS A 63 -12.43 -12.10 2.69
N ASP A 64 -12.38 -11.49 1.50
CA ASP A 64 -13.57 -11.18 0.73
C ASP A 64 -13.32 -11.14 -0.78
N ASN A 65 -13.90 -12.10 -1.48
CA ASN A 65 -13.97 -12.14 -2.94
C ASN A 65 -12.58 -12.03 -3.63
N GLY A 66 -11.64 -12.84 -3.17
CA GLY A 66 -10.28 -12.90 -3.68
C GLY A 66 -9.32 -11.85 -3.10
N PHE A 67 -9.75 -11.07 -2.10
CA PHE A 67 -8.92 -10.06 -1.45
C PHE A 67 -8.74 -10.32 0.04
N LYS A 68 -7.56 -10.00 0.54
CA LYS A 68 -7.32 -9.70 1.96
C LYS A 68 -7.51 -8.21 2.16
N VAL A 69 -8.35 -7.83 3.10
CA VAL A 69 -8.73 -6.43 3.34
C VAL A 69 -8.39 -6.04 4.76
N ALA A 70 -7.76 -4.90 4.93
CA ALA A 70 -7.48 -4.29 6.22
C ALA A 70 -7.75 -2.78 6.18
N SER A 71 -8.17 -2.21 7.30
CA SER A 71 -8.39 -0.76 7.43
C SER A 71 -8.30 -0.32 8.88
N ASP A 72 -7.77 0.89 9.09
CA ASP A 72 -7.78 1.59 10.38
C ASP A 72 -8.70 2.84 10.38
N SER A 73 -9.60 2.96 9.41
CA SER A 73 -10.49 4.09 9.11
C SER A 73 -9.82 5.26 8.35
N HIS A 74 -8.50 5.38 8.34
CA HIS A 74 -7.77 6.41 7.60
C HIS A 74 -7.20 5.88 6.30
N ILE A 75 -6.74 4.63 6.34
CA ILE A 75 -6.25 3.90 5.18
C ILE A 75 -7.01 2.58 5.05
N LEU A 76 -7.31 2.17 3.82
CA LEU A 76 -7.87 0.87 3.50
C LEU A 76 -6.98 0.21 2.45
N VAL A 77 -6.71 -1.06 2.65
CA VAL A 77 -5.88 -1.88 1.75
C VAL A 77 -6.63 -3.15 1.42
N ALA A 78 -6.70 -3.48 0.13
CA ALA A 78 -7.26 -4.73 -0.37
C ALA A 78 -6.28 -5.33 -1.38
N VAL A 79 -5.69 -6.48 -1.08
CA VAL A 79 -4.67 -7.14 -1.91
C VAL A 79 -5.03 -8.59 -2.19
N LYS A 80 -4.65 -9.09 -3.37
CA LYS A 80 -4.92 -10.47 -3.81
C LYS A 80 -3.85 -11.47 -3.37
N GLU A 81 -2.69 -11.01 -2.89
CA GLU A 81 -1.56 -11.86 -2.53
C GLU A 81 -1.93 -12.83 -1.41
N ASP A 82 -1.53 -14.09 -1.55
CA ASP A 82 -1.74 -15.18 -0.58
C ASP A 82 -3.20 -15.31 -0.11
N TYR A 83 -4.15 -15.03 -0.97
CA TYR A 83 -5.56 -15.25 -0.67
C TYR A 83 -5.87 -16.74 -0.54
N ASP A 84 -6.51 -17.12 0.57
CA ASP A 84 -6.99 -18.47 0.81
C ASP A 84 -8.52 -18.51 0.66
N PRO A 85 -9.05 -19.20 -0.38
CA PRO A 85 -10.49 -19.29 -0.59
C PRO A 85 -11.26 -19.96 0.54
N SER A 86 -10.61 -20.79 1.36
CA SER A 86 -11.24 -21.43 2.53
C SER A 86 -11.59 -20.42 3.63
N LEU A 87 -11.02 -19.23 3.58
CA LEU A 87 -11.23 -18.13 4.52
C LEU A 87 -12.24 -17.09 4.02
N GLU A 88 -12.92 -17.37 2.89
CA GLU A 88 -13.93 -16.44 2.35
C GLU A 88 -14.96 -16.04 3.40
N GLY A 89 -15.21 -14.72 3.53
CA GLY A 89 -16.11 -14.16 4.53
C GLY A 89 -15.59 -14.16 5.97
N ARG A 90 -14.37 -14.67 6.23
CA ARG A 90 -13.81 -14.80 7.57
C ARG A 90 -12.95 -13.59 7.96
N LEU A 91 -12.95 -13.34 9.25
CA LEU A 91 -12.12 -12.35 9.93
C LEU A 91 -10.99 -13.06 10.68
N MET A 92 -9.74 -12.62 10.47
CA MET A 92 -8.57 -13.25 11.06
C MET A 92 -7.73 -12.24 11.84
N LEU A 93 -7.26 -12.61 13.03
CA LEU A 93 -6.29 -11.87 13.82
C LEU A 93 -4.86 -12.13 13.35
N LYS A 94 -3.92 -11.27 13.74
CA LYS A 94 -2.49 -11.36 13.39
C LYS A 94 -1.83 -12.68 13.79
N ASN A 95 -2.32 -13.32 14.83
CA ASN A 95 -1.85 -14.63 15.31
C ASN A 95 -2.45 -15.82 14.52
N GLY A 96 -3.25 -15.56 13.47
CA GLY A 96 -3.93 -16.57 12.68
C GLY A 96 -5.26 -17.08 13.28
N THR A 97 -5.67 -16.58 14.43
CA THR A 97 -6.97 -16.96 15.02
C THR A 97 -8.11 -16.34 14.22
N LEU A 98 -9.09 -17.14 13.86
CA LEU A 98 -10.31 -16.67 13.22
C LEU A 98 -11.30 -16.16 14.26
N ALA A 99 -11.96 -15.05 13.98
CA ALA A 99 -13.10 -14.62 14.77
C ALA A 99 -14.24 -15.66 14.65
N PRO A 100 -15.04 -15.83 15.70
CA PRO A 100 -16.27 -16.62 15.59
C PRO A 100 -17.16 -16.16 14.43
N GLU A 101 -17.85 -17.09 13.82
CA GLU A 101 -18.73 -16.77 12.70
C GLU A 101 -19.85 -15.83 13.14
N ASN A 102 -20.10 -14.80 12.34
CA ASN A 102 -21.14 -13.79 12.58
C ASN A 102 -21.01 -12.95 13.86
N GLU A 103 -19.88 -13.03 14.58
CA GLU A 103 -19.66 -12.18 15.74
C GLU A 103 -19.47 -10.71 15.35
N TYR A 104 -18.69 -10.48 14.30
CA TYR A 104 -18.43 -9.13 13.81
C TYR A 104 -18.75 -9.03 12.31
N ARG A 105 -19.37 -7.91 11.92
CA ARG A 105 -19.61 -7.60 10.51
C ARG A 105 -18.58 -6.59 10.03
N TYR A 106 -17.75 -6.99 9.06
CA TYR A 106 -16.81 -6.06 8.44
C TYR A 106 -17.57 -5.00 7.63
N PRO A 107 -17.10 -3.73 7.63
CA PRO A 107 -17.71 -2.68 6.80
C PRO A 107 -17.73 -3.07 5.32
N LYS A 108 -18.72 -2.58 4.57
CA LYS A 108 -18.78 -2.75 3.12
C LYS A 108 -17.68 -1.94 2.45
N TRP A 109 -16.47 -2.46 2.46
CA TRP A 109 -15.28 -1.75 2.03
C TRP A 109 -15.31 -1.32 0.56
N ARG A 110 -16.07 -2.01 -0.30
CA ARG A 110 -16.23 -1.64 -1.71
C ARG A 110 -17.03 -0.35 -1.89
N ASP A 111 -17.95 -0.05 -0.97
CA ASP A 111 -18.79 1.14 -1.04
C ASP A 111 -18.01 2.43 -0.78
N VAL A 112 -16.82 2.34 -0.16
CA VAL A 112 -15.94 3.50 0.08
C VAL A 112 -14.93 3.73 -1.04
N ILE A 113 -14.84 2.84 -2.03
CA ILE A 113 -13.98 3.03 -3.19
C ILE A 113 -14.56 4.16 -4.05
N PRO A 114 -13.78 5.23 -4.33
CA PRO A 114 -14.26 6.31 -5.19
C PRO A 114 -14.63 5.80 -6.58
N ASN A 115 -15.80 6.19 -7.06
CA ASN A 115 -16.15 5.98 -8.47
C ASN A 115 -15.41 7.01 -9.33
N THR A 116 -14.31 6.58 -9.94
CA THR A 116 -13.43 7.45 -10.74
C THR A 116 -14.07 7.97 -12.03
N GLU A 117 -15.15 7.34 -12.50
CA GLU A 117 -15.90 7.79 -13.68
C GLU A 117 -16.85 8.95 -13.36
N LEU A 118 -17.34 9.02 -12.13
CA LEU A 118 -18.31 10.03 -11.69
C LEU A 118 -17.65 11.20 -10.94
N MET A 119 -16.35 11.13 -10.66
CA MET A 119 -15.61 12.12 -9.88
C MET A 119 -14.48 12.73 -10.71
N GLU A 120 -14.24 14.00 -10.53
CA GLU A 120 -13.07 14.66 -11.10
C GLU A 120 -11.81 14.23 -10.34
N MET A 121 -11.12 13.23 -10.91
CA MET A 121 -9.90 12.65 -10.35
C MET A 121 -8.67 13.14 -11.10
N VAL A 122 -7.65 13.51 -10.36
CA VAL A 122 -6.34 13.91 -10.89
C VAL A 122 -5.34 12.79 -10.60
N SER A 123 -4.62 12.38 -11.63
CA SER A 123 -3.55 11.39 -11.51
C SER A 123 -2.26 12.07 -11.06
N VAL A 124 -1.68 11.61 -9.96
CA VAL A 124 -0.43 12.13 -9.40
C VAL A 124 0.56 10.99 -9.24
N LYS A 125 1.79 11.19 -9.73
CA LYS A 125 2.90 10.28 -9.46
C LYS A 125 3.50 10.57 -8.09
N ILE A 126 3.64 9.53 -7.29
CA ILE A 126 4.25 9.62 -5.97
C ILE A 126 5.74 9.30 -6.08
N ASP A 127 6.56 10.30 -5.76
CA ASP A 127 8.00 10.14 -5.65
C ASP A 127 8.33 9.50 -4.28
N PHE A 128 8.58 8.18 -4.31
CA PHE A 128 8.85 7.41 -3.09
C PHE A 128 10.15 7.81 -2.39
N ASP A 129 11.16 8.25 -3.14
CA ASP A 129 12.45 8.63 -2.54
C ASP A 129 12.34 10.00 -1.88
N LYS A 130 11.63 10.93 -2.50
CA LYS A 130 11.31 12.22 -1.89
C LYS A 130 10.49 12.03 -0.61
N LEU A 131 9.50 11.11 -0.63
CA LEU A 131 8.69 10.80 0.55
C LEU A 131 9.50 10.20 1.70
N LYS A 132 10.45 9.30 1.41
CA LYS A 132 11.42 8.79 2.39
C LYS A 132 12.30 9.91 2.95
N GLY A 133 12.69 10.88 2.10
CA GLY A 133 13.41 12.06 2.54
C GLY A 133 12.63 12.89 3.56
N PHE A 134 11.33 13.09 3.34
CA PHE A 134 10.45 13.77 4.30
C PHE A 134 10.34 13.01 5.63
N GLU A 135 10.20 11.68 5.56
CA GLU A 135 10.15 10.84 6.75
C GLU A 135 11.45 10.92 7.56
N ALA A 136 12.61 10.90 6.89
CA ALA A 136 13.92 11.01 7.53
C ALA A 136 14.13 12.39 8.17
N ASP A 137 13.78 13.49 7.47
CA ASP A 137 13.84 14.86 7.99
C ASP A 137 12.94 15.02 9.21
N PHE A 138 11.69 14.54 9.13
CA PHE A 138 10.77 14.57 10.25
C PHE A 138 11.32 13.84 11.48
N LYS A 139 11.81 12.61 11.30
CA LYS A 139 12.41 11.82 12.39
C LYS A 139 13.62 12.52 13.01
N ALA A 140 14.48 13.16 12.19
CA ALA A 140 15.63 13.90 12.66
C ALA A 140 15.22 15.11 13.52
N LYS A 141 14.24 15.90 13.08
CA LYS A 141 13.67 17.03 13.81
C LYS A 141 13.06 16.62 15.14
N MET A 142 12.21 15.58 15.13
CA MET A 142 11.60 15.04 16.35
C MET A 142 12.66 14.60 17.37
N LYS A 143 13.73 13.95 16.90
CA LYS A 143 14.83 13.54 17.75
C LYS A 143 15.61 14.73 18.32
N ALA A 144 15.89 15.73 17.49
CA ALA A 144 16.61 16.95 17.91
C ALA A 144 15.84 17.75 18.97
N GLU A 145 14.51 17.80 18.85
CA GLU A 145 13.61 18.49 19.79
C GLU A 145 13.18 17.61 20.98
N ASN A 146 13.66 16.37 21.05
CA ASN A 146 13.25 15.36 22.06
C ASN A 146 11.73 15.22 22.17
N ARG A 147 11.02 15.25 21.04
CA ARG A 147 9.56 15.17 20.95
C ARG A 147 9.12 13.78 20.50
N LYS A 148 7.96 13.36 21.01
CA LYS A 148 7.34 12.07 20.65
C LYS A 148 6.23 12.21 19.61
N TYR A 149 5.68 13.42 19.46
CA TYR A 149 4.53 13.66 18.59
C TYR A 149 4.60 15.06 17.97
N ALA A 150 4.23 15.16 16.71
CA ALA A 150 3.95 16.40 16.00
C ALA A 150 3.00 16.14 14.83
N ILE A 151 2.21 17.14 14.47
CA ILE A 151 1.29 17.06 13.36
C ILE A 151 2.06 17.33 12.07
N THR A 152 2.00 16.40 11.12
CA THR A 152 2.65 16.51 9.83
C THR A 152 1.63 16.52 8.70
N ALA A 153 1.89 17.31 7.66
CA ALA A 153 1.07 17.31 6.46
C ALA A 153 1.93 17.35 5.20
N VAL A 154 1.58 16.54 4.21
CA VAL A 154 2.22 16.50 2.89
C VAL A 154 1.20 16.95 1.86
N ARG A 155 1.54 18.01 1.13
CA ARG A 155 0.75 18.50 0.02
C ARG A 155 1.02 17.67 -1.22
N VAL A 156 -0.01 17.02 -1.75
CA VAL A 156 0.07 16.21 -2.97
C VAL A 156 -0.48 16.96 -4.18
N THR A 157 -1.62 17.63 -4.02
CA THR A 157 -2.16 18.58 -5.00
C THR A 157 -2.44 19.92 -4.34
N GLU A 158 -2.94 20.89 -5.09
CA GLU A 158 -3.24 22.22 -4.54
C GLU A 158 -4.21 22.15 -3.36
N ASN A 159 -5.20 21.27 -3.44
CA ASN A 159 -6.28 21.15 -2.46
C ASN A 159 -6.18 19.90 -1.58
N CYS A 160 -5.22 18.99 -1.85
CA CYS A 160 -5.18 17.71 -1.16
C CYS A 160 -3.91 17.53 -0.33
N TRP A 161 -4.12 17.24 0.95
CA TRP A 161 -3.10 17.05 1.95
C TRP A 161 -3.30 15.71 2.67
N PHE A 162 -2.20 15.06 3.02
CA PHE A 162 -2.21 13.80 3.78
C PHE A 162 -1.24 13.89 4.96
N LYS A 163 -1.51 13.15 6.03
CA LYS A 163 -0.52 12.93 7.08
C LYS A 163 0.66 12.14 6.53
N LEU A 164 1.88 12.56 6.86
CA LEU A 164 3.11 11.94 6.35
C LEU A 164 3.15 10.44 6.64
N GLU A 165 2.83 10.03 7.88
CA GLU A 165 2.84 8.63 8.29
C GLU A 165 1.94 7.74 7.42
N TYR A 166 0.73 8.21 7.11
CA TYR A 166 -0.21 7.48 6.27
C TYR A 166 0.19 7.47 4.80
N LEU A 167 0.79 8.55 4.32
CA LEU A 167 1.28 8.61 2.94
C LEU A 167 2.48 7.66 2.74
N VAL A 168 3.35 7.51 3.74
CA VAL A 168 4.44 6.52 3.75
C VAL A 168 3.88 5.09 3.79
N LYS A 169 2.87 4.82 4.61
CA LYS A 169 2.15 3.54 4.61
C LYS A 169 1.54 3.26 3.23
N LEU A 170 0.84 4.23 2.64
CA LEU A 170 0.25 4.11 1.30
C LEU A 170 1.32 3.81 0.25
N ALA A 171 2.44 4.54 0.25
CA ALA A 171 3.56 4.31 -0.68
C ALA A 171 4.12 2.88 -0.59
N THR A 172 4.14 2.30 0.62
CA THR A 172 4.54 0.90 0.82
C THR A 172 3.57 -0.07 0.13
N VAL A 173 2.25 0.18 0.23
CA VAL A 173 1.25 -0.61 -0.49
C VAL A 173 1.35 -0.41 -2.00
N MET A 174 1.49 0.85 -2.45
CA MET A 174 1.62 1.17 -3.87
C MET A 174 2.80 0.43 -4.52
N ALA A 175 3.96 0.43 -3.86
CA ALA A 175 5.12 -0.34 -4.32
C ALA A 175 4.84 -1.85 -4.35
N HIS A 176 4.05 -2.37 -3.38
CA HIS A 176 3.68 -3.78 -3.31
C HIS A 176 2.72 -4.20 -4.44
N ILE A 177 1.71 -3.37 -4.75
CA ILE A 177 0.76 -3.62 -5.84
C ILE A 177 1.27 -3.18 -7.22
N GLY A 178 2.50 -2.64 -7.30
CA GLY A 178 3.17 -2.32 -8.57
C GLY A 178 2.70 -1.03 -9.23
N THR A 179 2.41 0.03 -8.45
CA THR A 179 2.06 1.36 -9.00
C THR A 179 2.79 2.49 -8.27
N ASP A 180 3.07 3.56 -8.98
CA ASP A 180 3.53 4.85 -8.45
C ASP A 180 2.45 5.94 -8.57
N THR A 181 1.28 5.59 -9.12
CA THR A 181 0.22 6.52 -9.49
C THR A 181 -0.91 6.50 -8.45
N LEU A 182 -1.23 7.67 -7.95
CA LEU A 182 -2.32 7.93 -7.01
C LEU A 182 -3.38 8.79 -7.68
N MET A 183 -4.62 8.33 -7.69
CA MET A 183 -5.78 9.11 -8.13
C MET A 183 -6.29 9.91 -6.95
N VAL A 184 -6.30 11.23 -7.08
CA VAL A 184 -6.70 12.18 -6.04
C VAL A 184 -7.91 12.98 -6.52
N ASN A 185 -8.91 13.15 -5.69
CA ASN A 185 -10.05 14.00 -6.04
C ASN A 185 -9.63 15.47 -6.10
N ALA A 186 -10.07 16.19 -7.13
CA ALA A 186 -9.66 17.57 -7.39
C ALA A 186 -10.02 18.54 -6.24
N ASP A 187 -11.11 18.27 -5.51
CA ASP A 187 -11.54 19.08 -4.36
C ASP A 187 -10.77 18.76 -3.06
N GLY A 188 -9.97 17.67 -3.06
CA GLY A 188 -9.15 17.25 -1.91
C GLY A 188 -9.94 16.71 -0.72
N ARG A 189 -11.25 16.44 -0.85
CA ARG A 189 -12.13 16.05 0.27
C ARG A 189 -12.45 14.55 0.30
N ARG A 190 -12.16 13.84 -0.77
CA ARG A 190 -12.48 12.43 -0.92
C ARG A 190 -11.23 11.57 -0.83
N ALA A 191 -11.42 10.29 -0.50
CA ALA A 191 -10.33 9.34 -0.46
C ALA A 191 -9.55 9.31 -1.78
N ALA A 192 -8.23 9.31 -1.68
CA ALA A 192 -7.36 9.01 -2.82
C ALA A 192 -7.29 7.51 -3.04
N LEU A 193 -7.09 7.09 -4.29
CA LEU A 193 -7.11 5.70 -4.72
C LEU A 193 -5.84 5.36 -5.50
N ALA A 194 -5.12 4.33 -5.05
CA ALA A 194 -4.16 3.59 -5.86
C ALA A 194 -4.77 2.23 -6.21
N SER A 195 -4.75 1.83 -7.48
CA SER A 195 -5.41 0.61 -7.93
C SER A 195 -4.65 -0.05 -9.08
N THR A 196 -4.51 -1.38 -8.99
CA THR A 196 -4.01 -2.27 -10.03
C THR A 196 -4.82 -3.58 -10.00
N ASP A 197 -4.49 -4.51 -10.88
CA ASP A 197 -5.06 -5.87 -10.85
C ASP A 197 -4.66 -6.66 -9.59
N MET A 198 -3.54 -6.28 -8.94
CA MET A 198 -3.02 -6.92 -7.73
C MET A 198 -3.68 -6.42 -6.45
N GLY A 199 -4.27 -5.22 -6.48
CA GLY A 199 -4.89 -4.67 -5.28
C GLY A 199 -5.33 -3.22 -5.40
N LYS A 200 -5.90 -2.74 -4.30
CA LYS A 200 -6.36 -1.36 -4.14
C LYS A 200 -5.93 -0.83 -2.78
N ALA A 201 -5.60 0.45 -2.74
CA ALA A 201 -5.36 1.16 -1.51
C ALA A 201 -6.04 2.53 -1.54
N LEU A 202 -6.73 2.86 -0.46
CA LEU A 202 -7.38 4.16 -0.28
C LEU A 202 -6.74 4.89 0.88
N LEU A 203 -6.62 6.20 0.76
CA LEU A 203 -6.15 7.06 1.83
C LEU A 203 -7.07 8.27 1.96
N MET A 204 -7.57 8.49 3.18
CA MET A 204 -8.36 9.68 3.49
C MET A 204 -7.46 10.91 3.57
N PRO A 205 -7.84 12.03 2.92
CA PRO A 205 -7.11 13.29 3.07
C PRO A 205 -7.23 13.83 4.50
N THR A 206 -6.26 14.64 4.90
CA THR A 206 -6.33 15.34 6.17
C THR A 206 -6.96 16.71 5.98
N MET A 207 -7.95 17.00 6.82
CA MET A 207 -8.50 18.35 6.99
C MET A 207 -7.77 19.00 8.16
N GLY A 208 -7.60 20.32 8.17
CA GLY A 208 -6.86 20.99 9.25
C GLY A 208 -5.34 20.91 9.10
N TYR A 209 -4.86 20.85 7.86
CA TYR A 209 -3.43 20.93 7.55
C TYR A 209 -2.79 22.27 7.94
N GLU A 210 -3.61 23.28 8.20
CA GLU A 210 -3.21 24.59 8.73
C GLU A 210 -2.56 24.49 10.11
N ASP A 211 -2.98 23.50 10.91
CA ASP A 211 -2.43 23.23 12.24
C ASP A 211 -1.16 22.36 12.20
N ALA A 212 -0.74 21.89 11.01
CA ALA A 212 0.45 21.06 10.88
C ALA A 212 1.72 21.87 11.16
N GLU A 213 2.53 21.36 12.08
CA GLU A 213 3.83 21.93 12.47
C GLU A 213 4.90 21.71 11.39
N PHE A 214 4.84 20.56 10.73
CA PHE A 214 5.73 20.23 9.63
C PHE A 214 4.92 20.03 8.35
N ARG A 215 5.21 20.84 7.33
CA ARG A 215 4.54 20.82 6.03
C ARG A 215 5.55 20.50 4.94
N TYR A 216 5.23 19.51 4.13
CA TYR A 216 6.03 19.08 2.99
C TYR A 216 5.21 19.22 1.70
N LYS A 217 5.90 19.21 0.55
CA LYS A 217 5.27 19.26 -0.77
C LYS A 217 5.92 18.19 -1.68
N LEU A 218 5.11 17.25 -2.15
CA LEU A 218 5.48 16.27 -3.17
C LEU A 218 5.68 16.90 -4.55
#